data_b2f79919ebbe79befd5622e3f37f08a0
#
_entry.id   b2f79919ebbe79befd5622e3f37f08a0
#
_cell.length_a   1.000
_cell.length_b   1.000
_cell.length_c   1.000
_cell.angle_alpha   90.00
_cell.angle_beta   90.00
_cell.angle_gamma   90.00
#
_symmetry.space_group_name_H-M   'P 1'
#
loop_
_entity.id
_entity.type
_entity.pdbx_description
1 polymer ?
#
loop_
_entity_poly.entity_id
_entity_poly.type
_entity_poly.pdbx_seq_one_letter_code
_entity_poly.pdbx_strand_id
1 'polypeptide(L)'
;MEADFVAVAERFLGTPYLWGGKTSLGLDCSGLVQLALAACGIPCPRDTDMQERALGTPLARPHELEQLRRGDLVFWKGHVAIVRDEATLVHANASRHMAVAFEVAAEAIGRIRAAGGELTSVRRLPPPA
;
A
#
# COMPACT_ATOMS: atom_id res chain seq x y z
N MET A 1 -13.38 -2.57 16.36
CA MET A 1 -12.49 -1.84 15.43
C MET A 1 -11.11 -2.47 15.45
N GLU A 2 -10.55 -2.69 14.31
CA GLU A 2 -9.21 -3.31 14.21
C GLU A 2 -8.13 -2.32 14.64
N ALA A 3 -7.02 -2.83 15.19
CA ALA A 3 -5.91 -2.01 15.65
C ALA A 3 -4.76 -1.93 14.63
N ASP A 4 -4.60 -2.94 13.78
CA ASP A 4 -3.49 -3.04 12.82
C ASP A 4 -4.06 -3.18 11.41
N PHE A 5 -4.04 -2.08 10.65
CA PHE A 5 -4.60 -2.09 9.30
C PHE A 5 -3.79 -2.98 8.34
N VAL A 6 -2.51 -3.22 8.61
CA VAL A 6 -1.70 -4.13 7.79
C VAL A 6 -2.21 -5.55 7.95
N ALA A 7 -2.57 -5.96 9.17
CA ALA A 7 -3.16 -7.28 9.40
C ALA A 7 -4.49 -7.44 8.66
N VAL A 8 -5.28 -6.37 8.59
CA VAL A 8 -6.51 -6.37 7.78
C VAL A 8 -6.18 -6.58 6.30
N ALA A 9 -5.21 -5.84 5.77
CA ALA A 9 -4.79 -5.98 4.38
C ALA A 9 -4.27 -7.39 4.07
N GLU A 10 -3.53 -7.98 4.98
CA GLU A 10 -2.99 -9.34 4.84
C GLU A 10 -4.10 -10.40 4.66
N ARG A 11 -5.27 -10.17 5.25
CA ARG A 11 -6.42 -11.09 5.12
C ARG A 11 -6.98 -11.14 3.70
N PHE A 12 -6.68 -10.15 2.87
CA PHE A 12 -7.14 -10.10 1.48
C PHE A 12 -6.17 -10.77 0.50
N LEU A 13 -5.10 -11.41 1.00
CA LEU A 13 -4.16 -12.14 0.15
C LEU A 13 -4.91 -13.04 -0.83
N GLY A 14 -4.59 -12.93 -2.12
CA GLY A 14 -5.23 -13.70 -3.17
C GLY A 14 -6.52 -13.11 -3.72
N THR A 15 -7.07 -12.04 -3.12
CA THR A 15 -8.25 -11.37 -3.66
C THR A 15 -7.91 -10.81 -5.04
N PRO A 16 -8.75 -11.04 -6.08
CA PRO A 16 -8.45 -10.58 -7.43
C PRO A 16 -8.31 -9.06 -7.53
N TYR A 17 -7.41 -8.62 -8.41
CA TYR A 17 -7.33 -7.21 -8.76
C TYR A 17 -8.54 -6.84 -9.63
N LEU A 18 -9.22 -5.75 -9.27
CA LEU A 18 -10.33 -5.22 -10.05
C LEU A 18 -10.24 -3.69 -10.04
N TRP A 19 -10.07 -3.09 -11.21
CA TRP A 19 -10.02 -1.64 -11.35
C TRP A 19 -11.29 -1.01 -10.78
N GLY A 20 -11.13 -0.05 -9.87
CA GLY A 20 -12.25 0.54 -9.16
C GLY A 20 -12.83 -0.32 -8.03
N GLY A 21 -12.27 -1.51 -7.78
CA GLY A 21 -12.80 -2.42 -6.78
C GLY A 21 -12.37 -2.09 -5.36
N LYS A 22 -13.28 -2.28 -4.40
CA LYS A 22 -13.01 -2.13 -2.97
C LYS A 22 -13.81 -3.10 -2.13
N THR A 23 -14.02 -4.31 -2.63
CA THR A 23 -14.75 -5.37 -1.92
C THR A 23 -13.96 -6.66 -1.96
N SER A 24 -14.38 -7.67 -1.17
CA SER A 24 -13.75 -8.99 -1.19
C SER A 24 -13.87 -9.71 -2.53
N LEU A 25 -14.72 -9.23 -3.44
CA LEU A 25 -14.84 -9.77 -4.79
C LEU A 25 -13.77 -9.24 -5.74
N GLY A 26 -13.15 -8.11 -5.41
CA GLY A 26 -12.07 -7.54 -6.19
C GLY A 26 -11.61 -6.20 -5.60
N LEU A 27 -10.31 -5.94 -5.65
CA LEU A 27 -9.69 -4.75 -5.08
C LEU A 27 -8.67 -4.14 -6.04
N ASP A 28 -8.66 -2.80 -6.16
CA ASP A 28 -7.49 -2.12 -6.69
C ASP A 28 -6.56 -1.70 -5.56
N CYS A 29 -5.39 -1.12 -5.88
CA CYS A 29 -4.37 -0.81 -4.89
C CYS A 29 -4.83 0.18 -3.83
N SER A 30 -5.48 1.26 -4.24
CA SER A 30 -6.01 2.27 -3.30
C SER A 30 -7.25 1.76 -2.57
N GLY A 31 -8.04 0.88 -3.19
CA GLY A 31 -9.18 0.23 -2.54
C GLY A 31 -8.76 -0.65 -1.38
N LEU A 32 -7.68 -1.40 -1.53
CA LEU A 32 -7.11 -2.20 -0.45
C LEU A 32 -6.71 -1.31 0.73
N VAL A 33 -6.01 -0.20 0.46
CA VAL A 33 -5.60 0.75 1.51
C VAL A 33 -6.82 1.34 2.19
N GLN A 34 -7.83 1.79 1.43
CA GLN A 34 -9.03 2.38 2.00
C GLN A 34 -9.79 1.40 2.89
N LEU A 35 -9.99 0.16 2.44
CA LEU A 35 -10.66 -0.87 3.23
C LEU A 35 -9.92 -1.16 4.53
N ALA A 36 -8.61 -1.33 4.45
CA ALA A 36 -7.80 -1.65 5.62
C ALA A 36 -7.85 -0.54 6.66
N LEU A 37 -7.70 0.72 6.24
CA LEU A 37 -7.74 1.87 7.14
C LEU A 37 -9.14 2.07 7.71
N ALA A 38 -10.19 1.89 6.90
CA ALA A 38 -11.57 2.00 7.37
C ALA A 38 -11.87 1.01 8.49
N ALA A 39 -11.34 -0.21 8.40
CA ALA A 39 -11.49 -1.21 9.45
C ALA A 39 -10.88 -0.78 10.78
N CYS A 40 -9.90 0.13 10.74
CA CYS A 40 -9.25 0.70 11.93
C CYS A 40 -9.85 2.06 12.31
N GLY A 41 -10.93 2.49 11.65
CA GLY A 41 -11.56 3.78 11.92
C GLY A 41 -10.74 4.97 11.43
N ILE A 42 -9.82 4.79 10.50
CA ILE A 42 -8.98 5.84 9.96
C ILE A 42 -9.58 6.34 8.65
N PRO A 43 -9.95 7.64 8.56
CA PRO A 43 -10.45 8.21 7.30
C PRO A 43 -9.40 8.13 6.21
N CYS A 44 -9.82 7.74 5.02
CA CYS A 44 -8.90 7.55 3.91
C CYS A 44 -9.57 7.90 2.58
N PRO A 45 -8.95 8.78 1.76
CA PRO A 45 -9.46 9.05 0.42
C PRO A 45 -9.47 7.78 -0.44
N ARG A 46 -10.28 7.79 -1.49
CA ARG A 46 -10.44 6.62 -2.37
C ARG A 46 -9.29 6.44 -3.36
N ASP A 47 -8.71 7.53 -3.87
CA ASP A 47 -7.73 7.49 -4.95
C ASP A 47 -6.30 7.62 -4.45
N THR A 48 -5.35 6.97 -5.15
CA THR A 48 -3.94 6.92 -4.77
C THR A 48 -3.32 8.31 -4.60
N ASP A 49 -3.55 9.22 -5.53
CA ASP A 49 -2.98 10.57 -5.47
C ASP A 49 -3.51 11.37 -4.28
N MET A 50 -4.78 11.20 -3.94
CA MET A 50 -5.39 11.84 -2.78
C MET A 50 -4.87 11.21 -1.48
N GLN A 51 -4.67 9.90 -1.47
CA GLN A 51 -4.08 9.21 -0.32
C GLN A 51 -2.66 9.70 -0.06
N GLU A 52 -1.88 9.88 -1.11
CA GLU A 52 -0.49 10.37 -0.99
C GLU A 52 -0.44 11.76 -0.36
N ARG A 53 -1.38 12.63 -0.68
CA ARG A 53 -1.43 13.96 -0.12
C ARG A 53 -1.98 14.03 1.31
N ALA A 54 -2.88 13.10 1.65
CA ALA A 54 -3.66 13.20 2.89
C ALA A 54 -3.16 12.32 4.02
N LEU A 55 -2.53 11.17 3.72
CA LEU A 55 -2.19 10.18 4.73
C LEU A 55 -0.77 10.36 5.26
N GLY A 56 -0.66 10.49 6.58
CA GLY A 56 0.62 10.50 7.28
C GLY A 56 1.55 11.65 6.88
N THR A 57 2.84 11.45 7.13
CA THR A 57 3.89 12.39 6.77
C THR A 57 4.94 11.71 5.91
N PRO A 58 5.53 12.44 4.93
CA PRO A 58 6.53 11.84 4.05
C PRO A 58 7.85 11.63 4.79
N LEU A 59 8.51 10.51 4.51
CA LEU A 59 9.86 10.26 4.99
C LEU A 59 10.84 11.11 4.20
N ALA A 60 11.90 11.61 4.86
CA ALA A 60 12.88 12.49 4.22
C ALA A 60 13.70 11.79 3.14
N ARG A 61 13.88 10.47 3.27
CA ARG A 61 14.72 9.69 2.35
C ARG A 61 13.96 8.45 1.87
N PRO A 62 12.97 8.63 0.96
CA PRO A 62 12.07 7.54 0.58
C PRO A 62 12.76 6.36 -0.12
N HIS A 63 13.97 6.56 -0.67
CA HIS A 63 14.70 5.50 -1.34
C HIS A 63 15.57 4.65 -0.40
N GLU A 64 15.65 4.99 0.88
CA GLU A 64 16.36 4.19 1.89
C GLU A 64 15.44 3.12 2.44
N LEU A 65 15.48 1.93 1.83
CA LEU A 65 14.55 0.86 2.14
C LEU A 65 14.73 0.27 3.53
N GLU A 66 15.91 0.38 4.12
CA GLU A 66 16.20 -0.12 5.47
C GLU A 66 15.44 0.62 6.57
N GLN A 67 14.87 1.78 6.28
CA GLN A 67 14.05 2.51 7.25
C GLN A 67 12.56 2.12 7.22
N LEU A 68 12.14 1.27 6.28
CA LEU A 68 10.74 0.88 6.16
C LEU A 68 10.25 0.17 7.42
N ARG A 69 9.05 0.53 7.86
CA ARG A 69 8.38 -0.07 9.02
C ARG A 69 6.99 -0.52 8.64
N ARG A 70 6.52 -1.55 9.33
CA ARG A 70 5.14 -2.04 9.18
C ARG A 70 4.15 -0.88 9.28
N GLY A 71 3.29 -0.74 8.27
CA GLY A 71 2.29 0.32 8.21
C GLY A 71 2.72 1.53 7.39
N ASP A 72 3.97 1.61 6.94
CA ASP A 72 4.36 2.65 5.99
C ASP A 72 3.64 2.42 4.66
N LEU A 73 3.38 3.50 3.93
CA LEU A 73 2.75 3.46 2.60
C LEU A 73 3.77 3.91 1.57
N VAL A 74 3.99 3.09 0.55
CA VAL A 74 4.89 3.40 -0.55
C VAL A 74 4.05 3.83 -1.75
N PHE A 75 4.37 4.99 -2.31
CA PHE A 75 3.61 5.57 -3.42
C PHE A 75 4.42 5.69 -4.69
N TRP A 76 3.77 5.37 -5.79
CA TRP A 76 4.17 5.68 -7.15
C TRP A 76 3.03 6.42 -7.81
N LYS A 77 3.25 7.01 -8.96
CA LYS A 77 2.15 7.59 -9.71
C LYS A 77 1.15 6.48 -10.08
N GLY A 78 -0.06 6.57 -9.54
CA GLY A 78 -1.12 5.61 -9.81
C GLY A 78 -1.03 4.29 -9.07
N HIS A 79 -0.11 4.14 -8.12
CA HIS A 79 0.02 2.91 -7.34
C HIS A 79 0.40 3.18 -5.90
N VAL A 80 -0.10 2.34 -4.99
CA VAL A 80 0.25 2.37 -3.58
C VAL A 80 0.41 0.95 -3.05
N ALA A 81 1.37 0.76 -2.16
CA ALA A 81 1.60 -0.51 -1.46
C ALA A 81 1.74 -0.26 0.03
N ILE A 82 1.39 -1.25 0.83
CA ILE A 82 1.49 -1.20 2.29
C ILE A 82 2.74 -1.98 2.70
N VAL A 83 3.60 -1.38 3.51
CA VAL A 83 4.77 -2.08 4.06
C VAL A 83 4.28 -3.06 5.12
N ARG A 84 4.58 -4.33 4.91
CA ARG A 84 4.18 -5.44 5.78
C ARG A 84 5.19 -5.64 6.90
N ASP A 85 6.48 -5.60 6.55
CA ASP A 85 7.61 -5.66 7.49
C ASP A 85 8.81 -4.93 6.87
N GLU A 86 10.00 -5.06 7.46
CA GLU A 86 11.18 -4.34 6.98
C GLU A 86 11.62 -4.72 5.55
N ALA A 87 11.08 -5.80 4.98
CA ALA A 87 11.53 -6.30 3.68
C ALA A 87 10.39 -6.52 2.67
N THR A 88 9.13 -6.59 3.10
CA THR A 88 8.02 -6.99 2.21
C THR A 88 6.88 -5.99 2.20
N LEU A 89 6.17 -5.99 1.07
CA LEU A 89 4.95 -5.18 0.85
C LEU A 89 3.75 -6.10 0.70
N VAL A 90 2.56 -5.57 1.00
CA VAL A 90 1.29 -6.14 0.56
C VAL A 90 0.59 -5.13 -0.31
N HIS A 91 0.16 -5.52 -1.50
CA HIS A 91 -0.54 -4.63 -2.42
C HIS A 91 -1.40 -5.40 -3.42
N ALA A 92 -2.42 -4.71 -3.96
CA ALA A 92 -3.20 -5.23 -5.06
C ALA A 92 -2.47 -4.89 -6.37
N ASN A 93 -1.98 -5.90 -7.06
CA ASN A 93 -1.05 -5.76 -8.18
C ASN A 93 -1.69 -6.21 -9.48
N ALA A 94 -1.89 -5.27 -10.42
CA ALA A 94 -2.48 -5.55 -11.71
C ALA A 94 -1.50 -6.17 -12.70
N SER A 95 -0.20 -5.91 -12.55
CA SER A 95 0.79 -6.26 -13.57
C SER A 95 1.40 -7.63 -13.42
N ARG A 96 1.53 -8.13 -12.19
CA ARG A 96 2.25 -9.39 -11.94
C ARG A 96 1.34 -10.52 -11.48
N HIS A 97 0.55 -10.28 -10.45
CA HIS A 97 -0.26 -11.32 -9.82
C HIS A 97 -1.75 -11.20 -10.13
N MET A 98 -2.19 -10.05 -10.63
CA MET A 98 -3.61 -9.74 -10.83
C MET A 98 -4.45 -9.95 -9.57
N ALA A 99 -3.82 -9.77 -8.40
CA ALA A 99 -4.42 -10.04 -7.09
C ALA A 99 -3.66 -9.32 -5.99
N VAL A 100 -4.21 -9.35 -4.77
CA VAL A 100 -3.49 -8.94 -3.57
C VAL A 100 -2.40 -9.96 -3.29
N ALA A 101 -1.16 -9.51 -3.17
CA ALA A 101 0.00 -10.38 -3.00
C ALA A 101 1.02 -9.73 -2.06
N PHE A 102 1.85 -10.59 -1.46
CA PHE A 102 3.06 -10.15 -0.76
C PHE A 102 4.21 -10.12 -1.76
N GLU A 103 5.07 -9.12 -1.65
CA GLU A 103 6.21 -8.98 -2.55
C GLU A 103 7.38 -8.37 -1.78
N VAL A 104 8.62 -8.80 -2.09
CA VAL A 104 9.82 -8.19 -1.52
C VAL A 104 9.91 -6.74 -2.00
N ALA A 105 10.06 -5.79 -1.07
CA ALA A 105 10.00 -4.35 -1.38
C ALA A 105 11.03 -3.95 -2.43
N ALA A 106 12.28 -4.39 -2.30
CA ALA A 106 13.33 -4.06 -3.25
C ALA A 106 13.02 -4.59 -4.66
N GLU A 107 12.42 -5.76 -4.75
CA GLU A 107 12.04 -6.35 -6.04
C GLU A 107 10.89 -5.58 -6.68
N ALA A 108 9.86 -5.23 -5.90
CA ALA A 108 8.72 -4.49 -6.40
C ALA A 108 9.15 -3.11 -6.92
N ILE A 109 9.95 -2.39 -6.14
CA ILE A 109 10.43 -1.05 -6.51
C ILE A 109 11.31 -1.13 -7.76
N GLY A 110 12.19 -2.12 -7.85
CA GLY A 110 13.05 -2.31 -9.02
C GLY A 110 12.26 -2.67 -10.26
N ARG A 111 11.26 -3.54 -10.14
CA ARG A 111 10.40 -3.96 -11.25
C ARG A 111 9.57 -2.78 -11.79
N ILE A 112 8.98 -2.00 -10.89
CA ILE A 112 8.17 -0.85 -11.27
C ILE A 112 9.05 0.23 -11.92
N ARG A 113 10.26 0.45 -11.40
CA ARG A 113 11.22 1.38 -12.00
C ARG A 113 11.59 0.95 -13.43
N ALA A 114 11.84 -0.34 -13.63
CA ALA A 114 12.16 -0.87 -14.95
C ALA A 114 11.01 -0.66 -15.95
N ALA A 115 9.78 -0.61 -15.47
CA ALA A 115 8.60 -0.34 -16.28
C ALA A 115 8.31 1.17 -16.43
N GLY A 116 9.19 2.05 -15.93
CA GLY A 116 9.07 3.50 -16.04
C GLY A 116 8.44 4.20 -14.83
N GLY A 117 8.15 3.47 -13.76
CA GLY A 117 7.53 4.03 -12.56
C GLY A 117 8.56 4.42 -11.50
N GLU A 118 8.67 5.71 -11.21
CA GLU A 118 9.52 6.18 -10.12
C GLU A 118 8.72 6.25 -8.81
N LEU A 119 9.37 5.86 -7.73
CA LEU A 119 8.82 6.02 -6.39
C LEU A 119 8.66 7.51 -6.09
N THR A 120 7.46 7.93 -5.68
CA THR A 120 7.17 9.35 -5.42
C THR A 120 7.33 9.71 -3.96
N SER A 121 6.91 8.84 -3.05
CA SER A 121 7.11 9.06 -1.62
C SER A 121 6.89 7.78 -0.83
N VAL A 122 7.40 7.78 0.41
CA VAL A 122 7.01 6.82 1.44
C VAL A 122 6.42 7.64 2.58
N ARG A 123 5.23 7.31 3.03
CA ARG A 123 4.54 8.07 4.06
C ARG A 123 4.29 7.18 5.27
N ARG A 124 4.45 7.77 6.44
CA ARG A 124 4.27 7.08 7.72
C ARG A 124 3.10 7.68 8.47
N LEU A 125 2.12 6.83 8.80
CA LEU A 125 0.99 7.22 9.61
C LEU A 125 1.43 7.43 11.07
N PRO A 126 0.73 8.32 11.82
CA PRO A 126 1.00 8.45 13.24
C PRO A 126 0.72 7.13 13.96
N PRO A 127 1.43 6.83 15.05
CA PRO A 127 1.14 5.63 15.83
C PRO A 127 -0.29 5.67 16.37
N PRO A 128 -0.91 4.50 16.61
CA PRO A 128 -2.25 4.46 17.20
C PRO A 128 -2.23 5.13 18.59
N ALA A 129 -3.31 5.82 18.87
CA ALA A 129 -3.46 6.53 20.13
C ALA A 129 -3.66 5.57 21.30
#